data_46f9da772fa51ffcec48c18dd2047ae2
#
_entry.id   46f9da772fa51ffcec48c18dd2047ae2
#
_cell.length_a   1.000
_cell.length_b   1.000
_cell.length_c   1.000
_cell.angle_alpha   90.00
_cell.angle_beta   90.00
_cell.angle_gamma   90.00
#
_symmetry.space_group_name_H-M   'P 1'
#
loop_
_entity.id
_entity.type
_entity.pdbx_description
1 polymer ?
#
loop_
_entity_poly.entity_id
_entity_poly.type
_entity_poly.pdbx_seq_one_letter_code
_entity_poly.pdbx_strand_id
1 'polypeptide(L)'
;ALVITPHPGEFARLADALNMHVDAAALAEPAMRVQHAAAVAQRLGCIVVLKGAGTVVTDGLRTYVNDTGNDALATAGTGDVLAGLIGSLIAQHVGPPPHPRPWPMPAKPRPIDKPLDAFAAACLAVRAHGLAAEVWQKSHSALAGLLAEELADCLPTALDSLRSK
;
A
#
# COMPACT_ATOMS: atom_id res chain seq x y z
N ALA A 1 -5.55 13.09 2.10
CA ALA A 1 -4.28 12.69 1.49
C ALA A 1 -4.58 11.92 0.20
N LEU A 2 -3.78 12.10 -0.84
CA LEU A 2 -3.81 11.31 -2.06
C LEU A 2 -2.80 10.16 -1.90
N VAL A 3 -3.22 8.93 -2.21
CA VAL A 3 -2.35 7.76 -2.28
C VAL A 3 -2.46 7.17 -3.68
N ILE A 4 -1.34 6.91 -4.32
CA ILE A 4 -1.27 6.25 -5.63
C ILE A 4 -0.50 4.94 -5.50
N THR A 5 -0.93 3.91 -6.25
CA THR A 5 -0.40 2.55 -6.11
C THR A 5 0.10 1.98 -7.46
N PRO A 6 1.04 2.66 -8.14
CA PRO A 6 1.50 2.21 -9.46
C PRO A 6 2.36 0.94 -9.38
N HIS A 7 2.25 0.08 -10.39
CA HIS A 7 3.31 -0.88 -10.71
C HIS A 7 4.42 -0.18 -11.52
N PRO A 8 5.63 -0.79 -11.71
CA PRO A 8 6.76 -0.11 -12.36
C PRO A 8 6.44 0.51 -13.71
N GLY A 9 5.68 -0.17 -14.56
CA GLY A 9 5.30 0.36 -15.89
C GLY A 9 4.31 1.54 -15.82
N GLU A 10 3.38 1.54 -14.85
CA GLU A 10 2.50 2.70 -14.59
C GLU A 10 3.30 3.87 -14.04
N PHE A 11 4.23 3.57 -13.14
CA PHE A 11 5.10 4.57 -12.54
C PHE A 11 5.98 5.27 -13.57
N ALA A 12 6.61 4.52 -14.49
CA ALA A 12 7.42 5.09 -15.56
C ALA A 12 6.60 6.05 -16.44
N ARG A 13 5.38 5.65 -16.86
CA ARG A 13 4.48 6.53 -17.62
C ARG A 13 4.09 7.80 -16.86
N LEU A 14 3.85 7.68 -15.56
CA LEU A 14 3.55 8.82 -14.71
C LEU A 14 4.75 9.76 -14.59
N ALA A 15 5.95 9.21 -14.39
CA ALA A 15 7.18 9.98 -14.31
C ALA A 15 7.45 10.73 -15.62
N ASP A 16 7.25 10.09 -16.77
CA ASP A 16 7.39 10.72 -18.09
C ASP A 16 6.41 11.89 -18.26
N ALA A 17 5.15 11.72 -17.83
CA ALA A 17 4.16 12.81 -17.86
C ALA A 17 4.55 13.99 -16.96
N LEU A 18 5.40 13.77 -15.96
CA LEU A 18 5.96 14.79 -15.07
C LEU A 18 7.32 15.35 -15.58
N ASN A 19 7.80 14.93 -16.76
CA ASN A 19 9.11 15.23 -17.35
C ASN A 19 10.28 14.75 -16.46
N MET A 20 10.12 13.63 -15.78
CA MET A 20 11.12 13.09 -14.86
C MET A 20 11.96 11.95 -15.48
N HIS A 21 11.57 11.41 -16.63
CA HIS A 21 12.25 10.38 -17.42
C HIS A 21 12.84 9.24 -16.58
N VAL A 22 11.99 8.32 -16.15
CA VAL A 22 12.37 7.15 -15.36
C VAL A 22 12.29 5.90 -16.23
N ASP A 23 13.42 5.25 -16.47
CA ASP A 23 13.43 3.94 -17.11
C ASP A 23 12.84 2.88 -16.15
N ALA A 24 11.87 2.11 -16.63
CA ALA A 24 11.28 1.02 -15.84
C ALA A 24 12.32 -0.03 -15.41
N ALA A 25 13.39 -0.23 -16.22
CA ALA A 25 14.50 -1.13 -15.87
C ALA A 25 15.31 -0.59 -14.67
N ALA A 26 15.49 0.72 -14.55
CA ALA A 26 16.17 1.32 -13.40
C ALA A 26 15.42 1.08 -12.09
N LEU A 27 14.10 0.83 -12.15
CA LEU A 27 13.31 0.51 -10.97
C LEU A 27 13.53 -0.92 -10.43
N ALA A 28 14.34 -1.74 -11.09
CA ALA A 28 14.83 -3.01 -10.55
C ALA A 28 15.87 -2.80 -9.44
N GLU A 29 16.62 -1.68 -9.49
CA GLU A 29 17.61 -1.33 -8.48
C GLU A 29 16.91 -0.72 -7.24
N PRO A 30 17.08 -1.30 -6.04
CA PRO A 30 16.36 -0.85 -4.84
C PRO A 30 16.58 0.63 -4.48
N ALA A 31 17.80 1.12 -4.59
CA ALA A 31 18.14 2.52 -4.30
C ALA A 31 17.44 3.48 -5.27
N MET A 32 17.44 3.14 -6.56
CA MET A 32 16.78 3.93 -7.60
C MET A 32 15.25 3.93 -7.43
N ARG A 33 14.65 2.79 -7.03
CA ARG A 33 13.23 2.72 -6.70
C ARG A 33 12.85 3.73 -5.63
N VAL A 34 13.59 3.74 -4.53
CA VAL A 34 13.36 4.66 -3.41
C VAL A 34 13.51 6.11 -3.87
N GLN A 35 14.60 6.42 -4.57
CA GLN A 35 14.88 7.78 -5.03
C GLN A 35 13.78 8.31 -5.96
N HIS A 36 13.41 7.54 -6.99
CA HIS A 36 12.39 7.96 -7.95
C HIS A 36 10.99 8.05 -7.32
N ALA A 37 10.63 7.08 -6.46
CA ALA A 37 9.35 7.12 -5.76
C ALA A 37 9.24 8.37 -4.86
N ALA A 38 10.30 8.71 -4.13
CA ALA A 38 10.33 9.90 -3.28
C ALA A 38 10.22 11.20 -4.11
N ALA A 39 10.93 11.28 -5.24
CA ALA A 39 10.88 12.44 -6.13
C ALA A 39 9.47 12.67 -6.71
N VAL A 40 8.78 11.59 -7.15
CA VAL A 40 7.38 11.68 -7.63
C VAL A 40 6.44 12.06 -6.48
N ALA A 41 6.62 11.49 -5.30
CA ALA A 41 5.80 11.81 -4.12
C ALA A 41 5.92 13.31 -3.76
N GLN A 42 7.13 13.86 -3.74
CA GLN A 42 7.38 15.29 -3.51
C GLN A 42 6.75 16.15 -4.60
N ARG A 43 6.92 15.77 -5.87
CA ARG A 43 6.41 16.53 -7.02
C ARG A 43 4.88 16.63 -7.04
N LEU A 44 4.19 15.57 -6.59
CA LEU A 44 2.73 15.49 -6.58
C LEU A 44 2.10 15.83 -5.21
N GLY A 45 2.89 15.93 -4.15
CA GLY A 45 2.36 16.11 -2.79
C GLY A 45 1.48 14.93 -2.34
N CYS A 46 1.86 13.70 -2.71
CA CYS A 46 1.07 12.49 -2.45
C CYS A 46 1.90 11.38 -1.81
N ILE A 47 1.23 10.32 -1.39
CA ILE A 47 1.88 9.09 -0.98
C ILE A 47 1.97 8.16 -2.19
N VAL A 48 3.18 7.69 -2.50
CA VAL A 48 3.45 6.73 -3.57
C VAL A 48 3.66 5.35 -2.95
N VAL A 49 2.92 4.36 -3.44
CA VAL A 49 3.12 2.94 -3.17
C VAL A 49 3.60 2.29 -4.46
N LEU A 50 4.91 2.26 -4.70
CA LEU A 50 5.51 1.65 -5.90
C LEU A 50 5.57 0.13 -5.72
N LYS A 51 4.63 -0.56 -6.35
CA LYS A 51 4.43 -2.03 -6.25
C LYS A 51 5.59 -2.82 -6.85
N GLY A 52 5.81 -4.03 -6.35
CA GLY A 52 6.80 -5.02 -6.81
C GLY A 52 7.55 -5.66 -5.64
N ALA A 53 8.54 -6.51 -5.95
CA ALA A 53 9.44 -7.03 -4.93
C ALA A 53 10.11 -5.86 -4.21
N GLY A 54 10.04 -5.82 -2.87
CA GLY A 54 10.45 -4.64 -2.11
C GLY A 54 9.56 -3.43 -2.41
N THR A 55 8.24 -3.56 -2.31
CA THR A 55 7.29 -2.44 -2.48
C THR A 55 7.72 -1.25 -1.63
N VAL A 56 7.85 -0.08 -2.27
CA VAL A 56 8.24 1.17 -1.61
C VAL A 56 7.01 2.01 -1.32
N VAL A 57 6.86 2.44 -0.07
CA VAL A 57 5.87 3.45 0.34
C VAL A 57 6.61 4.71 0.74
N THR A 58 6.27 5.86 0.15
CA THR A 58 6.89 7.13 0.51
C THR A 58 5.94 8.31 0.34
N ASP A 59 6.09 9.30 1.22
CA ASP A 59 5.44 10.62 1.12
C ASP A 59 6.42 11.71 0.63
N GLY A 60 7.62 11.28 0.20
CA GLY A 60 8.70 12.15 -0.22
C GLY A 60 9.63 12.60 0.91
N LEU A 61 9.26 12.42 2.18
CA LEU A 61 10.08 12.71 3.36
C LEU A 61 10.42 11.43 4.12
N ARG A 62 9.43 10.55 4.29
CA ARG A 62 9.55 9.24 4.94
C ARG A 62 9.50 8.16 3.89
N THR A 63 10.20 7.07 4.12
CA THR A 63 10.18 5.91 3.22
C THR A 63 10.12 4.62 4.05
N TYR A 64 9.28 3.70 3.58
CA TYR A 64 9.20 2.33 4.04
C TYR A 64 9.40 1.39 2.85
N VAL A 65 10.26 0.40 3.01
CA VAL A 65 10.46 -0.67 2.04
C VAL A 65 9.92 -1.96 2.64
N ASN A 66 8.98 -2.58 1.96
CA ASN A 66 8.32 -3.78 2.44
C ASN A 66 9.18 -5.03 2.19
N ASP A 67 9.29 -5.85 3.22
CA ASP A 67 10.05 -7.11 3.26
C ASP A 67 9.18 -8.37 3.31
N THR A 68 7.84 -8.21 3.20
CA THR A 68 6.87 -9.31 3.24
C THR A 68 6.28 -9.60 1.87
N GLY A 69 5.73 -10.82 1.71
CA GLY A 69 5.11 -11.26 0.48
C GLY A 69 5.96 -12.26 -0.30
N ASN A 70 5.40 -12.78 -1.37
CA ASN A 70 6.01 -13.78 -2.24
C ASN A 70 5.48 -13.66 -3.67
N ASP A 71 5.97 -14.53 -4.57
CA ASP A 71 5.66 -14.51 -6.00
C ASP A 71 4.18 -14.80 -6.32
N ALA A 72 3.40 -15.37 -5.39
CA ALA A 72 1.97 -15.58 -5.56
C ALA A 72 1.21 -14.25 -5.77
N LEU A 73 1.75 -13.12 -5.29
CA LEU A 73 1.19 -11.79 -5.52
C LEU A 73 1.28 -11.31 -6.98
N ALA A 74 2.04 -11.99 -7.83
CA ALA A 74 2.13 -11.67 -9.26
C ALA A 74 0.89 -12.16 -10.04
N THR A 75 -0.30 -11.99 -9.46
CA THR A 75 -1.59 -12.38 -10.02
C THR A 75 -2.48 -11.14 -10.19
N ALA A 76 -3.30 -11.16 -11.24
CA ALA A 76 -4.25 -10.07 -11.51
C ALA A 76 -5.24 -9.88 -10.34
N GLY A 77 -5.56 -8.62 -10.03
CA GLY A 77 -6.49 -8.25 -8.97
C GLY A 77 -5.88 -8.09 -7.58
N THR A 78 -4.68 -8.62 -7.31
CA THR A 78 -4.01 -8.45 -6.00
C THR A 78 -3.70 -6.98 -5.68
N GLY A 79 -3.42 -6.17 -6.72
CA GLY A 79 -3.24 -4.73 -6.60
C GLY A 79 -4.52 -3.98 -6.19
N ASP A 80 -5.69 -4.46 -6.63
CA ASP A 80 -6.99 -3.88 -6.26
C ASP A 80 -7.32 -4.22 -4.81
N VAL A 81 -6.98 -5.43 -4.34
CA VAL A 81 -7.07 -5.81 -2.92
C VAL A 81 -6.21 -4.88 -2.06
N LEU A 82 -4.97 -4.59 -2.49
CA LEU A 82 -4.09 -3.65 -1.80
C LEU A 82 -4.71 -2.24 -1.74
N ALA A 83 -5.21 -1.73 -2.86
CA ALA A 83 -5.82 -0.40 -2.92
C ALA A 83 -7.06 -0.31 -2.01
N GLY A 84 -7.90 -1.34 -2.00
CA GLY A 84 -9.05 -1.46 -1.09
C GLY A 84 -8.64 -1.49 0.38
N LEU A 85 -7.59 -2.25 0.71
CA LEU A 85 -7.06 -2.32 2.08
C LEU A 85 -6.50 -0.98 2.56
N ILE A 86 -5.74 -0.26 1.71
CA ILE A 86 -5.25 1.09 2.02
C ILE A 86 -6.42 2.03 2.31
N GLY A 87 -7.42 2.06 1.41
CA GLY A 87 -8.61 2.89 1.58
C GLY A 87 -9.38 2.58 2.86
N SER A 88 -9.52 1.30 3.18
CA SER A 88 -10.18 0.82 4.40
C SER A 88 -9.45 1.27 5.67
N LEU A 89 -8.12 1.11 5.74
CA LEU A 89 -7.33 1.53 6.89
C LEU A 89 -7.31 3.06 7.06
N ILE A 90 -7.23 3.80 5.97
CA ILE A 90 -7.36 5.26 6.01
C ILE A 90 -8.73 5.68 6.55
N ALA A 91 -9.81 5.06 6.07
CA ALA A 91 -11.15 5.37 6.52
C ALA A 91 -11.39 5.05 8.01
N GLN A 92 -10.72 4.02 8.53
CA GLN A 92 -10.87 3.57 9.91
C GLN A 92 -9.98 4.32 10.90
N HIS A 93 -8.77 4.71 10.50
CA HIS A 93 -7.72 5.14 11.42
C HIS A 93 -7.21 6.57 11.18
N VAL A 94 -7.40 7.12 9.98
CA VAL A 94 -7.05 8.52 9.72
C VAL A 94 -8.23 9.41 10.13
N GLY A 95 -7.98 10.35 11.04
CA GLY A 95 -9.02 11.26 11.51
C GLY A 95 -9.69 12.02 10.36
N PRO A 96 -10.96 12.40 10.51
CA PRO A 96 -11.65 13.19 9.51
C PRO A 96 -10.94 14.54 9.27
N PRO A 97 -10.96 15.05 8.03
CA PRO A 97 -10.47 16.39 7.76
C PRO A 97 -11.25 17.42 8.61
N PRO A 98 -10.62 18.55 9.01
CA PRO A 98 -11.20 19.54 9.89
C PRO A 98 -12.27 20.41 9.21
N HIS A 99 -13.17 19.84 8.42
CA HIS A 99 -14.26 20.54 7.76
C HIS A 99 -15.60 20.26 8.43
N PRO A 100 -16.48 21.26 8.56
CA PRO A 100 -17.84 21.06 9.06
C PRO A 100 -18.56 20.07 8.13
N ARG A 101 -19.05 18.98 8.68
CA ARG A 101 -19.76 17.93 7.94
C ARG A 101 -21.22 18.33 7.73
N PRO A 102 -21.73 18.38 6.49
CA PRO A 102 -23.10 18.80 6.21
C PRO A 102 -24.17 17.73 6.49
N TRP A 103 -23.79 16.60 7.08
CA TRP A 103 -24.70 15.45 7.32
C TRP A 103 -24.83 15.13 8.81
N PRO A 104 -26.03 14.77 9.29
CA PRO A 104 -26.19 14.33 10.69
C PRO A 104 -25.40 13.03 10.91
N MET A 105 -24.28 13.16 11.59
CA MET A 105 -23.45 12.03 12.01
C MET A 105 -24.00 11.40 13.29
N PRO A 106 -23.84 10.07 13.52
CA PRO A 106 -24.10 9.48 14.82
C PRO A 106 -23.33 10.25 15.90
N ALA A 107 -23.95 10.45 17.04
CA ALA A 107 -23.58 11.42 18.08
C ALA A 107 -22.19 11.21 18.71
N LYS A 108 -21.49 10.11 18.46
CA LYS A 108 -20.10 9.89 18.91
C LYS A 108 -19.31 9.11 17.85
N PRO A 109 -18.27 9.70 17.23
CA PRO A 109 -17.30 8.91 16.50
C PRO A 109 -16.68 7.88 17.47
N ARG A 110 -16.41 6.66 17.01
CA ARG A 110 -15.66 5.69 17.83
C ARG A 110 -14.31 6.30 18.13
N PRO A 111 -13.84 6.25 19.38
CA PRO A 111 -12.46 6.64 19.68
C PRO A 111 -11.52 5.81 18.83
N ILE A 112 -10.61 6.49 18.13
CA ILE A 112 -9.50 5.82 17.46
C ILE A 112 -8.42 5.66 18.51
N ASP A 113 -8.29 4.45 19.06
CA ASP A 113 -7.34 4.16 20.14
C ASP A 113 -5.88 4.41 19.73
N LYS A 114 -5.58 4.26 18.43
CA LYS A 114 -4.27 4.55 17.84
C LYS A 114 -4.49 5.19 16.46
N PRO A 115 -4.55 6.52 16.37
CA PRO A 115 -4.68 7.20 15.09
C PRO A 115 -3.41 6.95 14.24
N LEU A 116 -3.61 6.57 12.99
CA LEU A 116 -2.57 6.51 11.97
C LEU A 116 -2.65 7.75 11.10
N ASP A 117 -1.53 8.20 10.56
CA ASP A 117 -1.57 9.05 9.38
C ASP A 117 -1.70 8.19 8.10
N ALA A 118 -1.96 8.83 6.98
CA ALA A 118 -2.18 8.09 5.72
C ALA A 118 -0.92 7.34 5.25
N PHE A 119 0.28 7.83 5.58
CA PHE A 119 1.54 7.13 5.29
C PHE A 119 1.64 5.85 6.12
N ALA A 120 1.41 5.92 7.43
CA ALA A 120 1.45 4.75 8.31
C ALA A 120 0.36 3.73 7.93
N ALA A 121 -0.84 4.20 7.54
CA ALA A 121 -1.90 3.32 7.05
C ALA A 121 -1.50 2.59 5.76
N ALA A 122 -0.83 3.28 4.82
CA ALA A 122 -0.32 2.67 3.60
C ALA A 122 0.79 1.64 3.88
N CYS A 123 1.71 1.94 4.80
CA CYS A 123 2.76 1.00 5.22
C CYS A 123 2.16 -0.26 5.86
N LEU A 124 1.19 -0.10 6.75
CA LEU A 124 0.49 -1.21 7.39
C LEU A 124 -0.25 -2.07 6.35
N ALA A 125 -0.94 -1.44 5.40
CA ALA A 125 -1.63 -2.15 4.33
C ALA A 125 -0.67 -2.98 3.47
N VAL A 126 0.44 -2.40 3.03
CA VAL A 126 1.43 -3.09 2.19
C VAL A 126 2.03 -4.29 2.94
N ARG A 127 2.35 -4.13 4.23
CA ARG A 127 2.86 -5.22 5.06
C ARG A 127 1.82 -6.33 5.25
N ALA A 128 0.59 -5.98 5.60
CA ALA A 128 -0.49 -6.95 5.79
C ALA A 128 -0.82 -7.70 4.48
N HIS A 129 -0.81 -7.01 3.35
CA HIS A 129 -1.00 -7.60 2.03
C HIS A 129 0.08 -8.64 1.69
N GLY A 130 1.35 -8.33 1.98
CA GLY A 130 2.44 -9.29 1.81
C GLY A 130 2.28 -10.50 2.74
N LEU A 131 2.00 -10.28 4.02
CA LEU A 131 1.78 -11.35 5.00
C LEU A 131 0.58 -12.24 4.62
N ALA A 132 -0.48 -11.68 4.02
CA ALA A 132 -1.63 -12.45 3.55
C ALA A 132 -1.24 -13.47 2.48
N ALA A 133 -0.34 -13.11 1.55
CA ALA A 133 0.20 -14.06 0.58
C ALA A 133 1.07 -15.15 1.22
N GLU A 134 1.80 -14.82 2.28
CA GLU A 134 2.56 -15.83 3.05
C GLU A 134 1.64 -16.77 3.83
N VAL A 135 0.51 -16.27 4.36
CA VAL A 135 -0.54 -17.09 5.00
C VAL A 135 -1.14 -18.06 3.98
N TRP A 136 -1.51 -17.56 2.79
CA TRP A 136 -2.03 -18.38 1.71
C TRP A 136 -1.03 -19.47 1.28
N GLN A 137 0.23 -19.09 1.06
CA GLN A 137 1.29 -20.03 0.69
C GLN A 137 1.43 -21.18 1.69
N LYS A 138 1.39 -20.89 2.99
CA LYS A 138 1.52 -21.92 4.04
C LYS A 138 0.36 -22.91 4.01
N SER A 139 -0.86 -22.46 3.68
CA SER A 139 -2.04 -23.32 3.63
C SER A 139 -2.13 -24.14 2.34
N HIS A 140 -1.58 -23.66 1.23
CA HIS A 140 -1.65 -24.31 -0.09
C HIS A 140 -0.34 -24.99 -0.51
N SER A 141 0.77 -24.77 0.21
CA SER A 141 2.10 -25.28 -0.14
C SER A 141 2.51 -24.92 -1.58
N ALA A 142 2.09 -23.74 -2.08
CA ALA A 142 2.25 -23.30 -3.47
C ALA A 142 2.72 -21.84 -3.53
N LEU A 143 3.38 -21.46 -4.63
CA LEU A 143 3.79 -20.09 -4.94
C LEU A 143 3.05 -19.51 -6.15
N ALA A 144 2.09 -20.25 -6.72
CA ALA A 144 1.30 -19.82 -7.87
C ALA A 144 -0.14 -20.29 -7.73
N GLY A 145 -1.06 -19.60 -8.41
CA GLY A 145 -2.48 -19.94 -8.40
C GLY A 145 -3.31 -19.17 -7.36
N LEU A 146 -2.72 -18.27 -6.59
CA LEU A 146 -3.44 -17.39 -5.68
C LEU A 146 -4.46 -16.54 -6.46
N LEU A 147 -5.71 -16.57 -6.02
CA LEU A 147 -6.75 -15.66 -6.52
C LEU A 147 -6.86 -14.42 -5.63
N ALA A 148 -7.28 -13.30 -6.21
CA ALA A 148 -7.42 -12.04 -5.47
C ALA A 148 -8.40 -12.16 -4.28
N GLU A 149 -9.48 -12.93 -4.43
CA GLU A 149 -10.44 -13.20 -3.36
C GLU A 149 -9.83 -14.02 -2.23
N GLU A 150 -9.02 -15.05 -2.54
CA GLU A 150 -8.33 -15.85 -1.52
C GLU A 150 -7.31 -15.00 -0.74
N LEU A 151 -6.63 -14.07 -1.43
CA LEU A 151 -5.76 -13.10 -0.77
C LEU A 151 -6.54 -12.23 0.21
N ALA A 152 -7.73 -11.75 -0.20
CA ALA A 152 -8.60 -10.97 0.68
C ALA A 152 -9.04 -11.76 1.90
N ASP A 153 -9.36 -13.04 1.76
CA ASP A 153 -9.74 -13.94 2.85
C ASP A 153 -8.59 -14.18 3.85
N CYS A 154 -7.33 -14.08 3.41
CA CYS A 154 -6.16 -14.19 4.27
C CYS A 154 -5.84 -12.91 5.06
N LEU A 155 -6.39 -11.74 4.68
CA LEU A 155 -6.09 -10.45 5.33
C LEU A 155 -6.44 -10.41 6.83
N PRO A 156 -7.57 -10.96 7.32
CA PRO A 156 -7.87 -10.95 8.75
C PRO A 156 -6.77 -11.62 9.58
N THR A 157 -6.29 -12.78 9.15
CA THR A 157 -5.21 -13.52 9.82
C THR A 157 -3.88 -12.73 9.77
N ALA A 158 -3.56 -12.13 8.63
CA ALA A 158 -2.38 -11.29 8.48
C ALA A 158 -2.40 -10.08 9.41
N LEU A 159 -3.54 -9.37 9.46
CA LEU A 159 -3.72 -8.21 10.34
C LEU A 159 -3.65 -8.58 11.83
N ASP A 160 -4.23 -9.72 12.21
CA ASP A 160 -4.19 -10.18 13.60
C ASP A 160 -2.75 -10.50 14.04
N SER A 161 -1.95 -11.10 13.16
CA SER A 161 -0.52 -11.37 13.42
C SER A 161 0.31 -10.11 13.69
N LEU A 162 -0.13 -8.94 13.20
CA LEU A 162 0.52 -7.65 13.43
C LEU A 162 0.10 -6.98 14.73
N ARG A 163 -1.02 -7.38 15.33
CA ARG A 163 -1.50 -6.88 16.63
C ARG A 163 -0.78 -7.54 17.81
N SER A 164 -0.28 -8.75 17.59
CA SER A 164 0.31 -9.60 18.64
C SER A 164 1.80 -9.31 18.90
N LYS A 165 2.36 -8.29 18.26
CA LYS A 165 3.75 -7.84 18.40
C LYS A 165 3.79 -6.40 18.88
#